data_2365e56acefd7334b773c2db056a4118
#
_entry.id   2365e56acefd7334b773c2db056a4118
#
_cell.length_a   1.000
_cell.length_b   1.000
_cell.length_c   1.000
_cell.angle_alpha   90.00
_cell.angle_beta   90.00
_cell.angle_gamma   90.00
#
_symmetry.space_group_name_H-M   'P 1'
#
loop_
_entity.id
_entity.type
_entity.pdbx_description
1 polymer ?
#
loop_
_entity_poly.entity_id
_entity_poly.type
_entity_poly.pdbx_seq_one_letter_code
_entity_poly.pdbx_strand_id
1 'polypeptide(L)'
;MFDNHGWRRRGDSGKRIRLSRIFNPHSRRALVVPMDHSVTMGPLGKADHADRTAEMLAAAGADAIVVHKGRARSINPIHFTDMGLIIHLSAGTDLALDRTGKVLVGTVEECLRLGADAVSVHVNVGSPTESAQLADLGAVSSACDMLGIPLLAMMYARGPNIGSPVELVDTLSHLAAIATDLGADLVKLDYAGNRSAMNDVVHSCPLPVLVAGGPSDSGDESAIAFGGEVAESNVSGLSFGRLIFGADEPQRVAAELSRRLHGGRPAASRALSPTLESA
;
A
#
# COMPACT_ATOMS: atom_id res chain seq x y z
N MET A 1 15.91 -8.15 -19.38
CA MET A 1 15.56 -6.79 -18.92
C MET A 1 14.04 -6.73 -18.98
N PHE A 2 13.37 -7.09 -17.88
CA PHE A 2 11.91 -7.13 -17.83
C PHE A 2 11.38 -5.71 -17.79
N ASP A 3 10.48 -5.41 -18.71
CA ASP A 3 9.76 -4.13 -18.76
C ASP A 3 8.77 -4.08 -17.60
N ASN A 4 9.22 -3.62 -16.42
CA ASN A 4 8.41 -3.38 -15.21
C ASN A 4 7.34 -2.27 -15.44
N HIS A 5 6.93 -2.07 -16.70
CA HIS A 5 6.04 -1.00 -17.14
C HIS A 5 4.61 -1.50 -17.42
N GLY A 6 4.28 -2.72 -16.96
CA GLY A 6 2.96 -3.32 -17.20
C GLY A 6 1.77 -2.43 -16.79
N TRP A 7 1.93 -1.66 -15.71
CA TRP A 7 0.87 -0.74 -15.24
C TRP A 7 0.60 0.43 -16.22
N ARG A 8 1.58 0.83 -17.08
CA ARG A 8 1.35 1.88 -18.09
C ARG A 8 0.45 1.44 -19.23
N ARG A 9 0.27 0.15 -19.43
CA ARG A 9 -0.55 -0.44 -20.49
C ARG A 9 -1.90 -0.95 -19.99
N ARG A 10 -2.11 -1.01 -18.65
CA ARG A 10 -3.34 -1.52 -18.05
C ARG A 10 -4.26 -0.38 -17.63
N GLY A 11 -5.53 -0.55 -17.96
CA GLY A 11 -6.58 0.35 -17.55
C GLY A 11 -6.76 1.56 -18.46
N ASP A 12 -7.81 2.28 -18.17
CA ASP A 12 -8.13 3.54 -18.84
C ASP A 12 -7.22 4.69 -18.39
N SER A 13 -7.41 5.86 -18.98
CA SER A 13 -6.63 7.05 -18.65
C SER A 13 -6.76 7.46 -17.18
N GLY A 14 -7.94 7.22 -16.57
CA GLY A 14 -8.19 7.56 -15.17
C GLY A 14 -7.30 6.77 -14.21
N LYS A 15 -7.21 5.45 -14.36
CA LYS A 15 -6.31 4.62 -13.55
C LYS A 15 -4.85 5.03 -13.72
N ARG A 16 -4.40 5.27 -14.96
CA ARG A 16 -3.01 5.65 -15.24
C ARG A 16 -2.61 6.99 -14.63
N ILE A 17 -3.49 7.99 -14.70
CA ILE A 17 -3.25 9.30 -14.08
C ILE A 17 -3.14 9.14 -12.56
N ARG A 18 -4.04 8.40 -11.93
CA ARG A 18 -4.02 8.17 -10.47
C ARG A 18 -2.81 7.36 -10.01
N LEU A 19 -2.41 6.33 -10.75
CA LEU A 19 -1.18 5.58 -10.45
C LEU A 19 0.06 6.45 -10.54
N SER A 20 0.12 7.43 -11.45
CA SER A 20 1.24 8.36 -11.52
C SER A 20 1.34 9.31 -10.31
N ARG A 21 0.28 9.40 -9.50
CA ARG A 21 0.28 10.15 -8.22
C ARG A 21 0.72 9.29 -7.03
N ILE A 22 0.73 7.97 -7.18
CA ILE A 22 1.17 7.02 -6.16
C ILE A 22 2.63 6.64 -6.36
N PHE A 23 3.05 6.44 -7.61
CA PHE A 23 4.42 6.05 -7.91
C PHE A 23 5.33 7.24 -8.20
N ASN A 24 6.52 7.23 -7.61
CA ASN A 24 7.53 8.23 -7.90
C ASN A 24 7.89 8.22 -9.40
N PRO A 25 7.89 9.37 -10.08
CA PRO A 25 8.06 9.45 -11.53
C PRO A 25 9.46 9.01 -12.01
N HIS A 26 10.48 9.09 -11.15
CA HIS A 26 11.86 8.76 -11.49
C HIS A 26 12.23 7.32 -11.18
N SER A 27 12.02 6.86 -9.94
CA SER A 27 12.32 5.49 -9.53
C SER A 27 11.26 4.50 -9.99
N ARG A 28 10.03 4.97 -10.22
CA ARG A 28 8.83 4.17 -10.51
C ARG A 28 8.46 3.19 -9.39
N ARG A 29 8.92 3.51 -8.21
CA ARG A 29 8.62 2.81 -6.96
C ARG A 29 7.77 3.68 -6.06
N ALA A 30 7.16 3.08 -5.05
CA ALA A 30 6.32 3.80 -4.10
C ALA A 30 6.64 3.40 -2.65
N LEU A 31 6.84 4.40 -1.78
CA LEU A 31 6.74 4.23 -0.34
C LEU A 31 5.30 4.55 0.06
N VAL A 32 4.51 3.51 0.27
CA VAL A 32 3.12 3.62 0.74
C VAL A 32 3.09 3.39 2.24
N VAL A 33 2.51 4.32 3.02
CA VAL A 33 2.47 4.21 4.47
C VAL A 33 1.04 3.99 4.97
N PRO A 34 0.68 2.74 5.36
CA PRO A 34 -0.65 2.45 5.90
C PRO A 34 -0.86 3.04 7.29
N MET A 35 -1.97 3.76 7.45
CA MET A 35 -2.51 4.31 8.70
C MET A 35 -3.91 3.74 9.01
N ASP A 36 -4.31 2.68 8.31
CA ASP A 36 -5.64 2.04 8.38
C ASP A 36 -5.79 1.06 9.55
N HIS A 37 -4.69 0.62 10.16
CA HIS A 37 -4.69 -0.39 11.21
C HIS A 37 -5.32 0.07 12.53
N SER A 38 -5.65 1.34 12.69
CA SER A 38 -6.36 1.83 13.87
C SER A 38 -7.74 1.20 14.08
N VAL A 39 -8.42 0.79 13.02
CA VAL A 39 -9.69 0.05 13.11
C VAL A 39 -9.45 -1.36 13.68
N THR A 40 -8.34 -1.97 13.35
CA THR A 40 -8.02 -3.33 13.78
C THR A 40 -7.46 -3.36 15.20
N MET A 41 -6.50 -2.51 15.51
CA MET A 41 -5.64 -2.61 16.71
C MET A 41 -5.84 -1.46 17.72
N GLY A 42 -6.60 -0.42 17.37
CA GLY A 42 -6.76 0.79 18.17
C GLY A 42 -5.93 1.98 17.66
N PRO A 43 -5.95 3.10 18.40
CA PRO A 43 -5.35 4.36 17.97
C PRO A 43 -3.85 4.26 17.64
N LEU A 44 -3.43 5.00 16.64
CA LEU A 44 -2.01 5.20 16.31
C LEU A 44 -1.36 6.15 17.33
N GLY A 45 -0.80 5.58 18.40
CA GLY A 45 -0.18 6.36 19.47
C GLY A 45 -1.20 6.97 20.48
N LYS A 46 -0.67 7.79 21.41
CA LYS A 46 -1.45 8.34 22.54
C LYS A 46 -2.44 9.44 22.14
N ALA A 47 -2.24 10.07 21.01
CA ALA A 47 -3.13 11.10 20.48
C ALA A 47 -3.33 10.85 18.98
N ASP A 48 -4.59 10.88 18.56
CA ASP A 48 -4.96 10.70 17.17
C ASP A 48 -4.74 12.01 16.39
N HIS A 49 -3.57 12.13 15.78
CA HIS A 49 -3.17 13.29 14.99
C HIS A 49 -2.97 12.91 13.53
N ALA A 50 -4.01 12.40 12.85
CA ALA A 50 -3.93 11.97 11.46
C ALA A 50 -3.33 13.03 10.53
N ASP A 51 -3.69 14.30 10.75
CA ASP A 51 -3.17 15.43 9.97
C ASP A 51 -1.66 15.64 10.17
N ARG A 52 -1.20 15.72 11.43
CA ARG A 52 0.24 15.85 11.74
C ARG A 52 1.05 14.65 11.24
N THR A 53 0.46 13.46 11.30
CA THR A 53 1.11 12.25 10.79
C THR A 53 1.24 12.32 9.27
N ALA A 54 0.20 12.78 8.56
CA ALA A 54 0.26 12.98 7.11
C ALA A 54 1.27 14.06 6.72
N GLU A 55 1.34 15.18 7.46
CA GLU A 55 2.36 16.22 7.29
C GLU A 55 3.77 15.65 7.43
N MET A 56 4.03 14.92 8.51
CA MET A 56 5.34 14.27 8.77
C MET A 56 5.71 13.30 7.66
N LEU A 57 4.76 12.48 7.17
CA LEU A 57 5.01 11.51 6.11
C LEU A 57 5.26 12.17 4.75
N ALA A 58 4.52 13.23 4.43
CA ALA A 58 4.75 14.04 3.23
C ALA A 58 6.16 14.67 3.26
N ALA A 59 6.54 15.27 4.39
CA ALA A 59 7.88 15.83 4.59
C ALA A 59 9.00 14.77 4.53
N ALA A 60 8.72 13.54 4.95
CA ALA A 60 9.65 12.42 4.87
C ALA A 60 9.72 11.78 3.47
N GLY A 61 8.91 12.24 2.51
CA GLY A 61 8.93 11.74 1.13
C GLY A 61 8.18 10.43 0.94
N ALA A 62 7.13 10.17 1.71
CA ALA A 62 6.18 9.12 1.42
C ALA A 62 5.42 9.44 0.11
N ASP A 63 5.27 8.45 -0.76
CA ASP A 63 4.57 8.64 -2.03
C ASP A 63 3.05 8.55 -1.89
N ALA A 64 2.55 7.77 -0.92
CA ALA A 64 1.12 7.66 -0.63
C ALA A 64 0.87 7.20 0.81
N ILE A 65 -0.31 7.51 1.33
CA ILE A 65 -0.82 6.94 2.58
C ILE A 65 -2.09 6.13 2.33
N VAL A 66 -2.34 5.15 3.23
CA VAL A 66 -3.60 4.39 3.25
C VAL A 66 -4.36 4.74 4.51
N VAL A 67 -5.59 5.21 4.38
CA VAL A 67 -6.46 5.59 5.51
C VAL A 67 -7.89 5.10 5.29
N HIS A 68 -8.66 4.99 6.36
CA HIS A 68 -10.12 4.86 6.24
C HIS A 68 -10.79 6.20 5.94
N LYS A 69 -11.98 6.14 5.33
CA LYS A 69 -12.77 7.31 4.90
C LYS A 69 -13.00 8.37 5.99
N GLY A 70 -13.12 7.94 7.23
CA GLY A 70 -13.30 8.87 8.36
C GLY A 70 -12.06 9.71 8.64
N ARG A 71 -10.86 9.09 8.57
CA ARG A 71 -9.58 9.80 8.74
C ARG A 71 -9.24 10.69 7.56
N ALA A 72 -9.54 10.26 6.34
CA ALA A 72 -9.33 11.07 5.15
C ALA A 72 -9.96 12.48 5.27
N ARG A 73 -11.12 12.58 5.94
CA ARG A 73 -11.82 13.86 6.17
C ARG A 73 -11.12 14.79 7.15
N SER A 74 -10.25 14.30 8.02
CA SER A 74 -9.55 15.07 9.04
C SER A 74 -8.14 15.49 8.63
N ILE A 75 -7.66 15.06 7.46
CA ILE A 75 -6.34 15.39 6.93
C ILE A 75 -6.46 16.62 6.01
N ASN A 76 -5.56 17.60 6.20
CA ASN A 76 -5.51 18.78 5.36
C ASN A 76 -5.16 18.38 3.92
N PRO A 77 -5.97 18.77 2.93
CA PRO A 77 -5.73 18.43 1.52
C PRO A 77 -4.38 18.89 0.97
N ILE A 78 -3.71 19.86 1.59
CA ILE A 78 -2.41 20.35 1.16
C ILE A 78 -1.35 19.22 1.16
N HIS A 79 -1.44 18.25 2.07
CA HIS A 79 -0.52 17.14 2.15
C HIS A 79 -0.63 16.18 0.95
N PHE A 80 -1.75 16.24 0.22
CA PHE A 80 -1.98 15.42 -0.98
C PHE A 80 -1.55 16.11 -2.29
N THR A 81 -0.86 17.24 -2.22
CA THR A 81 -0.26 17.88 -3.39
C THR A 81 0.84 16.99 -3.98
N ASP A 82 1.70 16.46 -3.11
CA ASP A 82 2.86 15.62 -3.50
C ASP A 82 2.73 14.16 -3.06
N MET A 83 1.69 13.80 -2.31
CA MET A 83 1.46 12.47 -1.75
C MET A 83 0.08 11.93 -2.18
N GLY A 84 0.02 10.69 -2.65
CA GLY A 84 -1.23 10.04 -3.06
C GLY A 84 -2.11 9.62 -1.86
N LEU A 85 -3.41 9.62 -2.07
CA LEU A 85 -4.41 9.17 -1.10
C LEU A 85 -5.00 7.82 -1.53
N ILE A 86 -4.80 6.78 -0.71
CA ILE A 86 -5.45 5.48 -0.86
C ILE A 86 -6.47 5.31 0.26
N ILE A 87 -7.74 5.05 -0.08
CA ILE A 87 -8.77 4.82 0.92
C ILE A 87 -9.04 3.32 1.06
N HIS A 88 -8.91 2.81 2.31
CA HIS A 88 -9.13 1.41 2.64
C HIS A 88 -10.60 1.12 2.88
N LEU A 89 -11.11 0.11 2.19
CA LEU A 89 -12.53 -0.26 2.20
C LEU A 89 -12.85 -1.41 3.15
N SER A 90 -11.87 -2.26 3.50
CA SER A 90 -12.09 -3.42 4.38
C SER A 90 -11.88 -3.08 5.85
N ALA A 91 -12.73 -3.58 6.72
CA ALA A 91 -12.58 -3.45 8.16
C ALA A 91 -12.76 -4.79 8.88
N GLY A 92 -12.08 -4.93 10.00
CA GLY A 92 -12.19 -6.02 10.96
C GLY A 92 -11.34 -5.69 12.17
N THR A 93 -11.73 -6.13 13.35
CA THR A 93 -11.06 -5.79 14.60
C THR A 93 -10.43 -7.01 15.27
N ASP A 94 -9.37 -6.80 16.03
CA ASP A 94 -8.76 -7.84 16.87
C ASP A 94 -9.65 -8.25 18.06
N LEU A 95 -10.75 -7.53 18.28
CA LEU A 95 -11.76 -7.85 19.28
C LEU A 95 -12.81 -8.86 18.79
N ALA A 96 -12.87 -9.10 17.48
CA ALA A 96 -13.80 -10.08 16.90
C ALA A 96 -13.38 -11.52 17.21
N LEU A 97 -14.36 -12.44 17.26
CA LEU A 97 -14.10 -13.88 17.40
C LEU A 97 -13.27 -14.40 16.21
N ASP A 98 -13.66 -14.03 15.00
CA ASP A 98 -12.84 -14.23 13.80
C ASP A 98 -12.05 -12.96 13.50
N ARG A 99 -10.78 -12.93 13.93
CA ARG A 99 -9.87 -11.81 13.68
C ARG A 99 -9.43 -11.71 12.21
N THR A 100 -9.64 -12.77 11.43
CA THR A 100 -9.32 -12.82 10.01
C THR A 100 -10.47 -12.35 9.13
N GLY A 101 -11.68 -12.24 9.67
CA GLY A 101 -12.87 -11.74 8.97
C GLY A 101 -12.70 -10.27 8.57
N LYS A 102 -13.11 -9.95 7.36
CA LYS A 102 -13.14 -8.58 6.81
C LYS A 102 -14.49 -8.33 6.15
N VAL A 103 -14.97 -7.10 6.26
CA VAL A 103 -16.21 -6.63 5.61
C VAL A 103 -15.95 -5.28 4.96
N LEU A 104 -16.67 -4.96 3.89
CA LEU A 104 -16.62 -3.62 3.29
C LEU A 104 -17.35 -2.60 4.16
N VAL A 105 -16.72 -1.45 4.40
CA VAL A 105 -17.26 -0.35 5.20
C VAL A 105 -17.42 0.96 4.41
N GLY A 106 -17.30 0.89 3.10
CA GLY A 106 -17.45 2.02 2.19
C GLY A 106 -17.59 1.56 0.75
N THR A 107 -17.86 2.49 -0.15
CA THR A 107 -17.96 2.25 -1.59
C THR A 107 -16.87 3.02 -2.34
N VAL A 108 -16.60 2.62 -3.59
CA VAL A 108 -15.61 3.28 -4.46
C VAL A 108 -16.03 4.73 -4.75
N GLU A 109 -17.33 4.98 -4.92
CA GLU A 109 -17.89 6.31 -5.17
C GLU A 109 -17.69 7.25 -3.96
N GLU A 110 -17.83 6.73 -2.73
CA GLU A 110 -17.50 7.50 -1.53
C GLU A 110 -16.02 7.92 -1.52
N CYS A 111 -15.13 7.00 -1.89
CA CYS A 111 -13.69 7.25 -1.93
C CYS A 111 -13.32 8.30 -2.99
N LEU A 112 -13.93 8.23 -4.17
CA LEU A 112 -13.74 9.24 -5.21
C LEU A 112 -14.18 10.63 -4.77
N ARG A 113 -15.33 10.74 -4.10
CA ARG A 113 -15.79 12.04 -3.54
C ARG A 113 -14.85 12.61 -2.48
N LEU A 114 -14.04 11.76 -1.83
CA LEU A 114 -13.01 12.16 -0.87
C LEU A 114 -11.66 12.45 -1.52
N GLY A 115 -11.56 12.34 -2.84
CA GLY A 115 -10.33 12.66 -3.58
C GLY A 115 -9.33 11.49 -3.65
N ALA A 116 -9.75 10.24 -3.46
CA ALA A 116 -8.87 9.10 -3.51
C ALA A 116 -8.18 8.92 -4.87
N ASP A 117 -6.88 8.67 -4.85
CA ASP A 117 -6.09 8.25 -6.00
C ASP A 117 -6.17 6.72 -6.24
N ALA A 118 -6.45 5.95 -5.18
CA ALA A 118 -6.75 4.51 -5.25
C ALA A 118 -7.65 4.10 -4.09
N VAL A 119 -8.21 2.90 -4.21
CA VAL A 119 -8.84 2.22 -3.08
C VAL A 119 -8.10 0.94 -2.76
N SER A 120 -8.28 0.41 -1.55
CA SER A 120 -7.70 -0.88 -1.17
C SER A 120 -8.69 -1.79 -0.47
N VAL A 121 -8.53 -3.08 -0.71
CA VAL A 121 -9.29 -4.17 -0.09
C VAL A 121 -8.32 -5.17 0.53
N HIS A 122 -8.67 -5.72 1.69
CA HIS A 122 -7.90 -6.72 2.39
C HIS A 122 -8.58 -8.09 2.26
N VAL A 123 -7.81 -9.09 1.84
CA VAL A 123 -8.27 -10.48 1.74
C VAL A 123 -7.32 -11.39 2.53
N ASN A 124 -7.89 -12.15 3.46
CA ASN A 124 -7.19 -13.22 4.19
C ASN A 124 -7.56 -14.57 3.55
N VAL A 125 -6.71 -15.06 2.66
CA VAL A 125 -6.86 -16.37 2.01
C VAL A 125 -6.59 -17.47 3.05
N GLY A 126 -7.44 -18.49 3.07
CA GLY A 126 -7.42 -19.56 4.07
C GLY A 126 -8.26 -19.27 5.32
N SER A 127 -8.87 -18.07 5.43
CA SER A 127 -9.75 -17.72 6.55
C SER A 127 -11.14 -18.36 6.42
N PRO A 128 -11.88 -18.50 7.53
CA PRO A 128 -13.26 -19.01 7.49
C PRO A 128 -14.21 -18.15 6.63
N THR A 129 -13.89 -16.88 6.42
CA THR A 129 -14.69 -15.92 5.65
C THR A 129 -14.07 -15.58 4.29
N GLU A 130 -13.12 -16.38 3.79
CA GLU A 130 -12.42 -16.15 2.51
C GLU A 130 -13.37 -15.90 1.35
N SER A 131 -14.40 -16.73 1.20
CA SER A 131 -15.35 -16.62 0.07
C SER A 131 -16.06 -15.27 0.02
N ALA A 132 -16.42 -14.72 1.18
CA ALA A 132 -17.01 -13.39 1.27
C ALA A 132 -16.00 -12.29 0.92
N GLN A 133 -14.76 -12.42 1.40
CA GLN A 133 -13.68 -11.46 1.12
C GLN A 133 -13.28 -11.46 -0.37
N LEU A 134 -13.28 -12.61 -1.04
CA LEU A 134 -13.07 -12.72 -2.48
C LEU A 134 -14.22 -12.08 -3.28
N ALA A 135 -15.48 -12.29 -2.84
CA ALA A 135 -16.64 -11.64 -3.44
C ALA A 135 -16.56 -10.11 -3.30
N ASP A 136 -16.15 -9.61 -2.14
CA ASP A 136 -15.90 -8.18 -1.88
C ASP A 136 -14.83 -7.61 -2.82
N LEU A 137 -13.70 -8.33 -2.98
CA LEU A 137 -12.62 -7.94 -3.89
C LEU A 137 -13.13 -7.83 -5.33
N GLY A 138 -13.88 -8.82 -5.82
CA GLY A 138 -14.46 -8.82 -7.17
C GLY A 138 -15.47 -7.69 -7.39
N ALA A 139 -16.33 -7.41 -6.41
CA ALA A 139 -17.29 -6.32 -6.50
C ALA A 139 -16.60 -4.94 -6.55
N VAL A 140 -15.59 -4.73 -5.69
CA VAL A 140 -14.80 -3.49 -5.68
C VAL A 140 -13.99 -3.35 -6.96
N SER A 141 -13.39 -4.43 -7.49
CA SER A 141 -12.68 -4.43 -8.77
C SER A 141 -13.58 -3.94 -9.92
N SER A 142 -14.79 -4.48 -10.03
CA SER A 142 -15.75 -4.06 -11.05
C SER A 142 -16.12 -2.58 -10.95
N ALA A 143 -16.34 -2.07 -9.73
CA ALA A 143 -16.60 -0.66 -9.50
C ALA A 143 -15.38 0.22 -9.84
N CYS A 144 -14.17 -0.24 -9.51
CA CYS A 144 -12.92 0.43 -9.85
C CYS A 144 -12.71 0.56 -11.36
N ASP A 145 -13.04 -0.47 -12.12
CA ASP A 145 -12.95 -0.45 -13.59
C ASP A 145 -13.95 0.54 -14.20
N MET A 146 -15.19 0.55 -13.72
CA MET A 146 -16.21 1.50 -14.20
C MET A 146 -15.85 2.96 -13.91
N LEU A 147 -15.19 3.22 -12.77
CA LEU A 147 -14.92 4.58 -12.29
C LEU A 147 -13.48 5.06 -12.56
N GLY A 148 -12.66 4.23 -13.19
CA GLY A 148 -11.29 4.57 -13.56
C GLY A 148 -10.38 4.85 -12.36
N ILE A 149 -10.57 4.15 -11.22
CA ILE A 149 -9.74 4.25 -10.03
C ILE A 149 -8.95 2.95 -9.78
N PRO A 150 -7.65 3.01 -9.45
CA PRO A 150 -6.86 1.83 -9.17
C PRO A 150 -7.30 1.09 -7.90
N LEU A 151 -7.19 -0.24 -7.93
CA LEU A 151 -7.42 -1.13 -6.80
C LEU A 151 -6.11 -1.75 -6.30
N LEU A 152 -5.79 -1.51 -5.04
CA LEU A 152 -4.72 -2.20 -4.30
C LEU A 152 -5.32 -3.38 -3.53
N ALA A 153 -5.03 -4.62 -3.94
CA ALA A 153 -5.37 -5.82 -3.19
C ALA A 153 -4.31 -6.10 -2.11
N MET A 154 -4.68 -6.04 -0.84
CA MET A 154 -3.83 -6.45 0.27
C MET A 154 -4.10 -7.93 0.57
N MET A 155 -3.23 -8.81 0.09
CA MET A 155 -3.42 -10.26 0.11
C MET A 155 -2.55 -10.90 1.17
N TYR A 156 -3.16 -11.66 2.06
CA TYR A 156 -2.46 -12.35 3.13
C TYR A 156 -2.90 -13.81 3.22
N ALA A 157 -1.95 -14.70 3.47
CA ALA A 157 -2.22 -16.09 3.82
C ALA A 157 -2.49 -16.17 5.34
N ARG A 158 -3.74 -16.27 5.74
CA ARG A 158 -4.15 -16.30 7.16
C ARG A 158 -5.34 -17.21 7.35
N GLY A 159 -5.16 -18.29 8.10
CA GLY A 159 -6.23 -19.22 8.40
C GLY A 159 -5.69 -20.58 8.82
N PRO A 160 -6.57 -21.50 9.27
CA PRO A 160 -6.15 -22.79 9.80
C PRO A 160 -5.52 -23.72 8.75
N ASN A 161 -5.76 -23.48 7.47
CA ASN A 161 -5.29 -24.33 6.36
C ASN A 161 -4.04 -23.78 5.68
N ILE A 162 -3.43 -22.73 6.22
CA ILE A 162 -2.19 -22.16 5.65
C ILE A 162 -1.02 -23.09 5.97
N GLY A 163 -0.32 -23.51 4.92
CA GLY A 163 0.78 -24.46 4.98
C GLY A 163 2.03 -23.95 5.70
N SER A 164 3.07 -24.77 5.70
CA SER A 164 4.37 -24.49 6.30
C SER A 164 5.08 -23.28 5.65
N PRO A 165 5.95 -22.54 6.38
CA PRO A 165 6.84 -21.52 5.82
C PRO A 165 7.72 -21.97 4.65
N VAL A 166 7.91 -23.28 4.47
CA VAL A 166 8.69 -23.86 3.36
C VAL A 166 8.06 -23.59 1.98
N GLU A 167 6.72 -23.38 1.94
CA GLU A 167 5.96 -23.12 0.71
C GLU A 167 5.63 -21.63 0.52
N LEU A 168 6.40 -20.75 1.17
CA LEU A 168 6.08 -19.31 1.21
C LEU A 168 6.08 -18.66 -0.18
N VAL A 169 7.03 -19.01 -1.05
CA VAL A 169 7.10 -18.46 -2.43
C VAL A 169 5.87 -18.87 -3.23
N ASP A 170 5.49 -20.15 -3.18
CA ASP A 170 4.32 -20.66 -3.89
C ASP A 170 3.03 -20.05 -3.36
N THR A 171 2.93 -19.91 -2.04
CA THR A 171 1.80 -19.24 -1.38
C THR A 171 1.67 -17.78 -1.83
N LEU A 172 2.75 -17.01 -1.79
CA LEU A 172 2.73 -15.60 -2.19
C LEU A 172 2.45 -15.44 -3.69
N SER A 173 2.98 -16.34 -4.53
CA SER A 173 2.68 -16.37 -5.96
C SER A 173 1.21 -16.69 -6.23
N HIS A 174 0.61 -17.60 -5.46
CA HIS A 174 -0.82 -17.88 -5.54
C HIS A 174 -1.67 -16.66 -5.12
N LEU A 175 -1.31 -15.97 -4.02
CA LEU A 175 -1.97 -14.73 -3.63
C LEU A 175 -1.89 -13.65 -4.72
N ALA A 176 -0.74 -13.53 -5.39
CA ALA A 176 -0.56 -12.62 -6.51
C ALA A 176 -1.43 -13.00 -7.72
N ALA A 177 -1.56 -14.30 -8.02
CA ALA A 177 -2.44 -14.79 -9.08
C ALA A 177 -3.91 -14.47 -8.78
N ILE A 178 -4.39 -14.72 -7.56
CA ILE A 178 -5.75 -14.37 -7.14
C ILE A 178 -6.02 -12.88 -7.35
N ALA A 179 -5.12 -12.00 -6.87
CA ALA A 179 -5.26 -10.56 -7.05
C ALA A 179 -5.31 -10.16 -8.52
N THR A 180 -4.48 -10.79 -9.36
CA THR A 180 -4.42 -10.54 -10.81
C THR A 180 -5.72 -10.96 -11.50
N ASP A 181 -6.19 -12.17 -11.24
CA ASP A 181 -7.36 -12.75 -11.91
C ASP A 181 -8.66 -12.05 -11.47
N LEU A 182 -8.70 -11.53 -10.24
CA LEU A 182 -9.83 -10.75 -9.74
C LEU A 182 -9.73 -9.25 -10.05
N GLY A 183 -8.77 -8.84 -10.88
CA GLY A 183 -8.73 -7.51 -11.49
C GLY A 183 -8.12 -6.40 -10.63
N ALA A 184 -7.23 -6.73 -9.68
CA ALA A 184 -6.46 -5.71 -8.98
C ALA A 184 -5.45 -5.03 -9.93
N ASP A 185 -5.10 -3.78 -9.63
CA ASP A 185 -4.08 -3.00 -10.35
C ASP A 185 -2.73 -3.06 -9.65
N LEU A 186 -2.72 -3.27 -8.33
CA LEU A 186 -1.54 -3.44 -7.47
C LEU A 186 -1.81 -4.55 -6.45
N VAL A 187 -0.77 -5.21 -6.00
CA VAL A 187 -0.88 -6.20 -4.92
C VAL A 187 0.10 -5.88 -3.79
N LYS A 188 -0.36 -6.04 -2.56
CA LYS A 188 0.48 -6.00 -1.36
C LYS A 188 0.59 -7.40 -0.79
N LEU A 189 1.83 -7.87 -0.60
CA LEU A 189 2.18 -9.19 -0.09
C LEU A 189 3.15 -9.09 1.09
N ASP A 190 3.23 -10.12 1.89
CA ASP A 190 4.29 -10.26 2.88
C ASP A 190 5.65 -10.50 2.17
N TYR A 191 6.76 -10.25 2.88
CA TYR A 191 8.11 -10.50 2.37
C TYR A 191 8.40 -11.98 2.33
N ALA A 192 8.98 -12.46 1.23
CA ALA A 192 9.30 -13.89 1.03
C ALA A 192 10.54 -14.38 1.83
N GLY A 193 10.99 -13.60 2.81
CA GLY A 193 12.08 -13.97 3.72
C GLY A 193 13.49 -13.64 3.22
N ASN A 194 13.72 -13.55 1.93
CA ASN A 194 14.97 -13.09 1.34
C ASN A 194 14.76 -12.53 -0.06
N ARG A 195 15.77 -11.81 -0.58
CA ARG A 195 15.75 -11.14 -1.87
C ARG A 195 15.48 -12.08 -3.05
N SER A 196 16.10 -13.26 -3.08
CA SER A 196 15.94 -14.19 -4.20
C SER A 196 14.51 -14.70 -4.26
N ALA A 197 13.99 -15.20 -3.15
CA ALA A 197 12.61 -15.68 -3.02
C ALA A 197 11.59 -14.59 -3.39
N MET A 198 11.84 -13.33 -2.94
CA MET A 198 10.96 -12.22 -3.30
C MET A 198 11.01 -11.89 -4.80
N ASN A 199 12.18 -12.01 -5.43
CA ASN A 199 12.31 -11.82 -6.87
C ASN A 199 11.57 -12.90 -7.68
N ASP A 200 11.52 -14.15 -7.19
CA ASP A 200 10.75 -15.23 -7.82
C ASP A 200 9.24 -14.93 -7.75
N VAL A 201 8.74 -14.45 -6.61
CA VAL A 201 7.34 -14.00 -6.46
C VAL A 201 7.04 -12.85 -7.42
N VAL A 202 7.90 -11.82 -7.49
CA VAL A 202 7.72 -10.68 -8.39
C VAL A 202 7.76 -11.10 -9.86
N HIS A 203 8.60 -12.07 -10.19
CA HIS A 203 8.70 -12.59 -11.56
C HIS A 203 7.42 -13.30 -12.02
N SER A 204 6.74 -13.99 -11.09
CA SER A 204 5.47 -14.68 -11.36
C SER A 204 4.26 -13.75 -11.40
N CYS A 205 4.38 -12.51 -10.91
CA CYS A 205 3.30 -11.56 -10.75
C CYS A 205 3.32 -10.47 -11.84
N PRO A 206 2.27 -10.34 -12.66
CA PRO A 206 2.21 -9.27 -13.66
C PRO A 206 1.79 -7.90 -13.08
N LEU A 207 1.41 -7.83 -11.78
CA LEU A 207 1.05 -6.60 -11.10
C LEU A 207 2.26 -5.96 -10.41
N PRO A 208 2.27 -4.65 -10.20
CA PRO A 208 3.19 -4.01 -9.26
C PRO A 208 3.02 -4.60 -7.85
N VAL A 209 4.12 -5.11 -7.28
CA VAL A 209 4.13 -5.72 -5.95
C VAL A 209 4.65 -4.71 -4.93
N LEU A 210 3.86 -4.45 -3.89
CA LEU A 210 4.25 -3.73 -2.69
C LEU A 210 4.49 -4.74 -1.56
N VAL A 211 5.60 -4.61 -0.85
CA VAL A 211 5.90 -5.52 0.27
C VAL A 211 5.42 -4.93 1.58
N ALA A 212 4.72 -5.73 2.38
CA ALA A 212 4.28 -5.38 3.71
C ALA A 212 5.46 -5.27 4.68
N GLY A 213 5.36 -4.34 5.64
CA GLY A 213 6.37 -4.19 6.70
C GLY A 213 6.43 -5.40 7.62
N GLY A 214 7.63 -5.70 8.07
CA GLY A 214 7.91 -6.71 9.07
C GLY A 214 7.41 -6.35 10.48
N PRO A 215 7.86 -7.08 11.52
CA PRO A 215 7.51 -6.83 12.90
C PRO A 215 7.98 -5.44 13.37
N SER A 216 7.20 -4.84 14.29
CA SER A 216 7.38 -3.46 14.76
C SER A 216 8.42 -3.27 15.87
N ASP A 217 9.00 -4.36 16.41
CA ASP A 217 9.71 -4.31 17.70
C ASP A 217 11.24 -4.34 17.56
N SER A 218 11.77 -4.03 16.38
CA SER A 218 13.19 -4.22 16.06
C SER A 218 14.07 -2.96 16.17
N GLY A 219 13.51 -1.81 16.55
CA GLY A 219 14.22 -0.52 16.59
C GLY A 219 14.51 0.07 15.21
N ASP A 220 14.86 1.35 15.18
CA ASP A 220 14.98 2.17 13.97
C ASP A 220 15.98 1.60 12.95
N GLU A 221 17.17 1.22 13.37
CA GLU A 221 18.21 0.73 12.46
C GLU A 221 17.83 -0.61 11.81
N SER A 222 17.17 -1.50 12.56
CA SER A 222 16.65 -2.77 12.02
C SER A 222 15.53 -2.52 11.02
N ALA A 223 14.65 -1.55 11.30
CA ALA A 223 13.59 -1.14 10.39
C ALA A 223 14.16 -0.61 9.06
N ILE A 224 15.18 0.23 9.13
CA ILE A 224 15.89 0.80 7.99
C ILE A 224 16.66 -0.28 7.22
N ALA A 225 17.33 -1.21 7.94
CA ALA A 225 18.06 -2.31 7.32
C ALA A 225 17.12 -3.25 6.57
N PHE A 226 16.02 -3.66 7.20
CA PHE A 226 15.00 -4.50 6.56
C PHE A 226 14.39 -3.83 5.32
N GLY A 227 14.00 -2.55 5.42
CA GLY A 227 13.47 -1.82 4.27
C GLY A 227 14.50 -1.68 3.15
N GLY A 228 15.78 -1.53 3.48
CA GLY A 228 16.89 -1.53 2.52
C GLY A 228 17.01 -2.87 1.80
N GLU A 229 16.99 -3.99 2.52
CA GLU A 229 17.00 -5.33 1.94
C GLU A 229 15.82 -5.55 0.97
N VAL A 230 14.61 -5.20 1.41
CA VAL A 230 13.42 -5.30 0.55
C VAL A 230 13.54 -4.41 -0.68
N ALA A 231 14.07 -3.18 -0.53
CA ALA A 231 14.26 -2.26 -1.65
C ALA A 231 15.31 -2.74 -2.67
N GLU A 232 16.22 -3.62 -2.29
CA GLU A 232 17.14 -4.27 -3.23
C GLU A 232 16.48 -5.35 -4.09
N SER A 233 15.29 -5.82 -3.73
CA SER A 233 14.48 -6.73 -4.55
C SER A 233 13.82 -5.98 -5.72
N ASN A 234 13.29 -6.74 -6.70
CA ASN A 234 12.61 -6.18 -7.87
C ASN A 234 11.17 -5.69 -7.57
N VAL A 235 10.83 -5.44 -6.32
CA VAL A 235 9.51 -4.96 -5.89
C VAL A 235 9.22 -3.55 -6.40
N SER A 236 7.94 -3.25 -6.60
CA SER A 236 7.49 -1.92 -7.02
C SER A 236 7.36 -0.93 -5.86
N GLY A 237 7.53 -1.38 -4.62
CA GLY A 237 7.54 -0.48 -3.47
C GLY A 237 7.44 -1.17 -2.13
N LEU A 238 7.47 -0.32 -1.10
CA LEU A 238 7.32 -0.68 0.31
C LEU A 238 5.95 -0.24 0.80
N SER A 239 5.29 -1.05 1.63
CA SER A 239 4.03 -0.68 2.29
C SER A 239 4.15 -0.88 3.80
N PHE A 240 4.90 0.02 4.46
CA PHE A 240 5.32 -0.07 5.84
C PHE A 240 4.58 0.94 6.73
N GLY A 241 3.67 0.45 7.57
CA GLY A 241 2.97 1.27 8.56
C GLY A 241 3.52 1.05 9.96
N ARG A 242 3.24 -0.11 10.56
CA ARG A 242 3.65 -0.44 11.93
C ARG A 242 5.15 -0.28 12.17
N LEU A 243 5.97 -0.64 11.20
CA LEU A 243 7.42 -0.51 11.27
C LEU A 243 7.87 0.95 11.39
N ILE A 244 7.19 1.88 10.70
CA ILE A 244 7.47 3.32 10.82
C ILE A 244 6.90 3.87 12.14
N PHE A 245 5.64 3.56 12.47
CA PHE A 245 5.00 4.11 13.67
C PHE A 245 5.47 3.51 14.98
N GLY A 246 6.08 2.31 14.96
CA GLY A 246 6.73 1.69 16.11
C GLY A 246 8.17 2.13 16.32
N ALA A 247 8.74 2.93 15.44
CA ALA A 247 10.08 3.48 15.55
C ALA A 247 10.16 4.59 16.61
N ASP A 248 11.34 4.79 17.19
CA ASP A 248 11.60 5.89 18.11
C ASP A 248 11.58 7.24 17.36
N GLU A 249 12.11 7.27 16.12
CA GLU A 249 12.13 8.44 15.23
C GLU A 249 11.40 8.14 13.90
N PRO A 250 10.05 8.10 13.87
CA PRO A 250 9.26 7.70 12.71
C PRO A 250 9.57 8.51 11.44
N GLN A 251 9.80 9.83 11.59
CA GLN A 251 10.14 10.69 10.46
C GLN A 251 11.49 10.33 9.84
N ARG A 252 12.49 10.06 10.67
CA ARG A 252 13.83 9.63 10.22
C ARG A 252 13.75 8.29 9.48
N VAL A 253 13.04 7.33 10.06
CA VAL A 253 12.87 6.01 9.45
C VAL A 253 12.16 6.13 8.10
N ALA A 254 11.05 6.87 8.02
CA ALA A 254 10.33 7.08 6.77
C ALA A 254 11.20 7.75 5.70
N ALA A 255 11.95 8.80 6.07
CA ALA A 255 12.85 9.51 5.16
C ALA A 255 13.99 8.63 4.64
N GLU A 256 14.57 7.81 5.50
CA GLU A 256 15.65 6.90 5.10
C GLU A 256 15.13 5.76 4.19
N LEU A 257 13.95 5.24 4.46
CA LEU A 257 13.28 4.26 3.59
C LEU A 257 12.98 4.85 2.20
N SER A 258 12.44 6.08 2.16
CA SER A 258 12.19 6.81 0.91
C SER A 258 13.50 7.01 0.13
N ARG A 259 14.54 7.49 0.82
CA ARG A 259 15.86 7.70 0.20
C ARG A 259 16.45 6.41 -0.40
N ARG A 260 16.39 5.30 0.32
CA ARG A 260 16.89 3.99 -0.16
C ARG A 260 16.08 3.48 -1.34
N LEU A 261 14.75 3.60 -1.26
CA LEU A 261 13.86 3.14 -2.31
C LEU A 261 14.05 3.91 -3.62
N HIS A 262 14.31 5.21 -3.54
CA HIS A 262 14.43 6.10 -4.69
C HIS A 262 15.88 6.38 -5.13
N GLY A 263 16.87 5.71 -4.56
CA GLY A 263 18.28 5.83 -4.96
C GLY A 263 18.91 7.17 -4.56
N GLY A 264 18.55 7.71 -3.40
CA GLY A 264 19.12 8.93 -2.84
C GLY A 264 18.64 10.23 -3.48
N ARG A 265 17.71 10.19 -4.42
CA ARG A 265 17.06 11.38 -4.95
C ARG A 265 15.98 11.86 -3.98
N PRO A 266 15.93 13.17 -3.66
CA PRO A 266 14.83 13.69 -2.85
C PRO A 266 13.48 13.41 -3.55
N ALA A 267 12.42 13.30 -2.76
CA ALA A 267 11.05 13.29 -3.31
C ALA A 267 10.92 14.47 -4.26
N ALA A 268 10.58 14.22 -5.52
CA ALA A 268 10.41 15.29 -6.47
C ALA A 268 9.19 16.10 -6.04
N SER A 269 9.40 17.34 -5.59
CA SER A 269 8.29 18.27 -5.41
C SER A 269 7.49 18.31 -6.71
N ARG A 270 6.22 17.95 -6.67
CA ARG A 270 5.28 18.10 -7.77
C ARG A 270 4.80 19.54 -7.90
N ALA A 271 5.34 20.44 -7.07
CA ALA A 271 5.05 21.87 -7.16
C ALA A 271 5.30 22.35 -8.59
N LEU A 272 4.25 22.79 -9.23
CA LEU A 272 4.31 23.56 -10.46
C LEU A 272 5.26 24.73 -10.19
N SER A 273 6.38 24.76 -10.89
CA SER A 273 7.20 25.98 -10.91
C SER A 273 6.30 27.13 -11.33
N PRO A 274 6.16 28.21 -10.54
CA PRO A 274 5.40 29.35 -10.94
C PRO A 274 6.24 30.17 -11.94
N THR A 275 6.22 29.76 -13.21
CA THR A 275 6.67 30.58 -14.32
C THR A 275 5.52 30.79 -15.28
N LEU A 276 4.56 31.58 -14.83
CA LEU A 276 3.84 32.48 -15.72
C LEU A 276 4.36 33.88 -15.41
N GLU A 277 5.54 34.23 -15.93
CA GLU A 277 5.91 35.60 -16.14
C GLU A 277 5.01 36.14 -17.22
N SER A 278 4.40 37.26 -16.87
CA SER A 278 3.62 38.20 -17.62
C SER A 278 4.03 38.37 -19.11
N ALA A 279 3.08 38.22 -20.01
CA ALA A 279 3.00 38.92 -21.25
C ALA A 279 1.57 39.42 -21.47
#